data_9831a864d5e55d872f00479f78b37f37
#
_entry.id   9831a864d5e55d872f00479f78b37f37
#
_cell.length_a   1.000
_cell.length_b   1.000
_cell.length_c   1.000
_cell.angle_alpha   90.00
_cell.angle_beta   90.00
_cell.angle_gamma   90.00
#
_symmetry.space_group_name_H-M   'P 1'
#
loop_
_entity.id
_entity.type
_entity.pdbx_description
1 polymer ?
#
loop_
_entity_poly.entity_id
_entity_poly.type
_entity_poly.pdbx_seq_one_letter_code
_entity_poly.pdbx_strand_id
1 'polypeptide(L)'
;VIGAEIDVLKKMGVKFKMGVEVGKDITIAELRKQGYKGFFLGIGAQKSAKLGIPGEELKGVYGGVDFLREVNLGNEVKLGKKVAVIGGGNVAMDVVRTAIRVGAEEAYIVYRRSADEMPADKEEVAEAIEEGVKFCYLNAPVEILGDKNGKVNGLKVEIMELGEPDEKGKRKP
;
A
#
# COMPACT_ATOMS: atom_id res chain seq x y z
N VAL A 1 -20.94 0.75 -7.21
CA VAL A 1 -20.53 -0.46 -7.94
C VAL A 1 -20.51 -1.65 -6.99
N ILE A 2 -19.64 -1.71 -5.97
CA ILE A 2 -19.47 -2.87 -5.04
C ILE A 2 -20.79 -3.30 -4.39
N GLY A 3 -21.63 -2.36 -3.93
CA GLY A 3 -22.93 -2.69 -3.33
C GLY A 3 -23.86 -3.46 -4.28
N ALA A 4 -23.90 -3.10 -5.54
CA ALA A 4 -24.71 -3.78 -6.55
C ALA A 4 -24.20 -5.22 -6.80
N GLU A 5 -22.89 -5.44 -6.82
CA GLU A 5 -22.29 -6.77 -6.95
C GLU A 5 -22.60 -7.66 -5.74
N ILE A 6 -22.51 -7.10 -4.52
CA ILE A 6 -22.92 -7.81 -3.30
C ILE A 6 -24.40 -8.21 -3.35
N ASP A 7 -25.26 -7.35 -3.87
CA ASP A 7 -26.70 -7.64 -3.98
C ASP A 7 -26.98 -8.76 -5.00
N VAL A 8 -26.19 -8.89 -6.06
CA VAL A 8 -26.24 -10.04 -6.97
C VAL A 8 -25.91 -11.33 -6.21
N LEU A 9 -24.83 -11.34 -5.42
CA LEU A 9 -24.45 -12.52 -4.62
C LEU A 9 -25.54 -12.90 -3.60
N LYS A 10 -26.17 -11.92 -2.95
CA LYS A 10 -27.31 -12.18 -2.05
C LYS A 10 -28.48 -12.82 -2.80
N LYS A 11 -28.83 -12.33 -3.99
CA LYS A 11 -29.88 -12.90 -4.84
C LYS A 11 -29.56 -14.34 -5.27
N MET A 12 -28.28 -14.67 -5.43
CA MET A 12 -27.82 -16.04 -5.70
C MET A 12 -27.87 -16.96 -4.47
N GLY A 13 -28.28 -16.45 -3.31
CA GLY A 13 -28.42 -17.23 -2.08
C GLY A 13 -27.15 -17.28 -1.21
N VAL A 14 -26.14 -16.48 -1.52
CA VAL A 14 -24.94 -16.37 -0.66
C VAL A 14 -25.31 -15.72 0.67
N LYS A 15 -24.95 -16.37 1.77
CA LYS A 15 -25.19 -15.87 3.12
C LYS A 15 -23.96 -15.13 3.63
N PHE A 16 -24.16 -13.89 4.06
CA PHE A 16 -23.11 -13.05 4.64
C PHE A 16 -23.25 -13.07 6.17
N LYS A 17 -22.17 -13.40 6.87
CA LYS A 17 -22.09 -13.31 8.33
C LYS A 17 -21.06 -12.24 8.69
N MET A 18 -21.55 -11.05 8.96
CA MET A 18 -20.74 -9.88 9.27
C MET A 18 -20.39 -9.81 10.75
N GLY A 19 -19.32 -9.06 11.09
CA GLY A 19 -18.89 -8.84 12.48
C GLY A 19 -18.34 -10.08 13.16
N VAL A 20 -17.82 -11.06 12.39
CA VAL A 20 -17.25 -12.30 12.92
C VAL A 20 -15.81 -12.45 12.47
N GLU A 21 -14.91 -12.55 13.42
CA GLU A 21 -13.48 -12.78 13.21
C GLU A 21 -13.18 -14.29 13.33
N VAL A 22 -12.83 -14.91 12.20
CA VAL A 22 -12.44 -16.33 12.18
C VAL A 22 -11.10 -16.51 12.87
N GLY A 23 -11.05 -17.42 13.83
CA GLY A 23 -9.90 -17.65 14.71
C GLY A 23 -10.07 -17.04 16.10
N LYS A 24 -11.01 -16.11 16.27
CA LYS A 24 -11.35 -15.49 17.56
C LYS A 24 -12.79 -15.78 17.96
N ASP A 25 -13.77 -15.37 17.15
CA ASP A 25 -15.19 -15.54 17.45
C ASP A 25 -15.70 -16.90 16.99
N ILE A 26 -15.09 -17.49 15.99
CA ILE A 26 -15.37 -18.83 15.48
C ILE A 26 -14.12 -19.44 14.85
N THR A 27 -13.91 -20.72 15.07
CA THR A 27 -12.79 -21.45 14.48
C THR A 27 -13.20 -22.25 13.25
N ILE A 28 -12.23 -22.61 12.41
CA ILE A 28 -12.45 -23.54 11.28
C ILE A 28 -12.97 -24.90 11.78
N ALA A 29 -12.50 -25.36 12.96
CA ALA A 29 -12.97 -26.60 13.56
C ALA A 29 -14.46 -26.56 13.92
N GLU A 30 -14.94 -25.45 14.45
CA GLU A 30 -16.35 -25.24 14.75
C GLU A 30 -17.19 -25.13 13.47
N LEU A 31 -16.71 -24.48 12.45
CA LEU A 31 -17.37 -24.44 11.14
C LEU A 31 -17.50 -25.86 10.55
N ARG A 32 -16.46 -26.70 10.68
CA ARG A 32 -16.54 -28.11 10.27
C ARG A 32 -17.62 -28.89 11.03
N LYS A 33 -17.75 -28.66 12.34
CA LYS A 33 -18.82 -29.25 13.15
C LYS A 33 -20.22 -28.80 12.72
N GLN A 34 -20.35 -27.60 12.18
CA GLN A 34 -21.59 -27.07 11.59
C GLN A 34 -21.90 -27.62 10.19
N GLY A 35 -21.05 -28.50 9.65
CA GLY A 35 -21.27 -29.16 8.37
C GLY A 35 -20.54 -28.54 7.17
N TYR A 36 -19.75 -27.49 7.34
CA TYR A 36 -18.94 -26.94 6.25
C TYR A 36 -17.80 -27.90 5.90
N LYS A 37 -17.70 -28.31 4.64
CA LYS A 37 -16.73 -29.30 4.16
C LYS A 37 -15.57 -28.68 3.38
N GLY A 38 -15.78 -27.51 2.75
CA GLY A 38 -14.79 -26.76 1.99
C GLY A 38 -14.62 -25.34 2.53
N PHE A 39 -13.40 -24.80 2.46
CA PHE A 39 -13.06 -23.45 2.92
C PHE A 39 -12.22 -22.77 1.87
N PHE A 40 -12.61 -21.58 1.46
CA PHE A 40 -11.82 -20.70 0.64
C PHE A 40 -11.33 -19.53 1.50
N LEU A 41 -10.02 -19.31 1.51
CA LEU A 41 -9.41 -18.22 2.28
C LEU A 41 -9.11 -17.04 1.36
N GLY A 42 -10.02 -16.07 1.34
CA GLY A 42 -9.93 -14.85 0.53
C GLY A 42 -9.80 -13.60 1.41
N ILE A 43 -8.91 -13.64 2.41
CA ILE A 43 -8.80 -12.60 3.45
C ILE A 43 -7.98 -11.37 3.04
N GLY A 44 -7.30 -11.43 1.88
CA GLY A 44 -6.42 -10.36 1.41
C GLY A 44 -5.15 -10.18 2.25
N ALA A 45 -4.38 -9.13 1.96
CA ALA A 45 -3.15 -8.75 2.65
C ALA A 45 -3.37 -7.40 3.34
N GLN A 46 -3.91 -7.41 4.55
CA GLN A 46 -4.34 -6.21 5.28
C GLN A 46 -3.23 -5.53 6.08
N LYS A 47 -2.05 -6.15 6.18
CA LYS A 47 -0.95 -5.63 6.99
C LYS A 47 0.07 -4.93 6.09
N SER A 48 0.37 -3.68 6.40
CA SER A 48 1.45 -2.94 5.73
C SER A 48 2.81 -3.61 5.99
N ALA A 49 3.62 -3.71 4.93
CA ALA A 49 5.00 -4.14 5.07
C ALA A 49 5.84 -3.02 5.71
N LYS A 50 6.81 -3.41 6.53
CA LYS A 50 7.81 -2.49 7.07
C LYS A 50 9.05 -2.49 6.20
N LEU A 51 9.74 -1.35 6.14
CA LEU A 51 11.03 -1.21 5.45
C LEU A 51 12.19 -1.75 6.30
N GLY A 52 12.07 -1.65 7.62
CA GLY A 52 13.12 -2.03 8.57
C GLY A 52 14.25 -1.00 8.64
N ILE A 53 13.98 0.25 8.37
CA ILE A 53 14.94 1.36 8.44
C ILE A 53 14.68 2.25 9.65
N PRO A 54 15.71 2.97 10.17
CA PRO A 54 15.51 3.93 11.25
C PRO A 54 14.48 5.00 10.89
N GLY A 55 13.67 5.40 11.87
CA GLY A 55 12.69 6.46 11.74
C GLY A 55 11.30 6.02 11.23
N GLU A 56 11.05 4.72 11.01
CA GLU A 56 9.72 4.24 10.63
C GLU A 56 8.64 4.51 11.69
N GLU A 57 9.04 4.71 12.94
CA GLU A 57 8.16 4.99 14.07
C GLU A 57 7.82 6.47 14.24
N LEU A 58 8.38 7.35 13.43
CA LEU A 58 8.19 8.79 13.53
C LEU A 58 6.74 9.19 13.21
N LYS A 59 6.27 10.25 13.87
CA LYS A 59 4.95 10.82 13.58
C LYS A 59 4.89 11.34 12.14
N GLY A 60 3.83 10.94 11.43
CA GLY A 60 3.63 11.28 10.02
C GLY A 60 4.18 10.21 9.05
N VAL A 61 4.71 9.10 9.56
CA VAL A 61 5.00 7.90 8.79
C VAL A 61 3.82 6.96 8.88
N TYR A 62 3.34 6.48 7.75
CA TYR A 62 2.17 5.60 7.63
C TYR A 62 2.50 4.37 6.81
N GLY A 63 1.94 3.23 7.20
CA GLY A 63 1.87 2.08 6.31
C GLY A 63 0.90 2.34 5.16
N GLY A 64 1.27 2.03 3.92
CA GLY A 64 0.45 2.38 2.76
C GLY A 64 -0.96 1.80 2.80
N VAL A 65 -1.09 0.52 3.17
CA VAL A 65 -2.41 -0.15 3.30
C VAL A 65 -3.23 0.46 4.44
N ASP A 66 -2.58 0.80 5.57
CA ASP A 66 -3.25 1.44 6.69
C ASP A 66 -3.75 2.83 6.32
N PHE A 67 -2.93 3.61 5.60
CA PHE A 67 -3.31 4.92 5.08
C PHE A 67 -4.54 4.84 4.17
N LEU A 68 -4.53 3.95 3.17
CA LEU A 68 -5.66 3.76 2.26
C LEU A 68 -6.92 3.33 3.00
N ARG A 69 -6.78 2.47 4.01
CA ARG A 69 -7.91 2.04 4.83
C ARG A 69 -8.54 3.20 5.58
N GLU A 70 -7.73 4.03 6.26
CA GLU A 70 -8.25 5.18 7.02
C GLU A 70 -8.98 6.16 6.11
N VAL A 71 -8.41 6.50 4.95
CA VAL A 71 -9.05 7.38 3.97
C VAL A 71 -10.37 6.78 3.45
N ASN A 72 -10.39 5.48 3.10
CA ASN A 72 -11.59 4.82 2.58
C ASN A 72 -12.70 4.65 3.62
N LEU A 73 -12.35 4.63 4.91
CA LEU A 73 -13.33 4.65 6.02
C LEU A 73 -13.87 6.06 6.31
N GLY A 74 -13.37 7.08 5.62
CA GLY A 74 -13.76 8.46 5.82
C GLY A 74 -13.10 9.13 7.03
N ASN A 75 -12.04 8.52 7.56
CA ASN A 75 -11.29 9.10 8.66
C ASN A 75 -10.37 10.24 8.15
N GLU A 76 -10.24 11.29 8.96
CA GLU A 76 -9.32 12.39 8.65
C GLU A 76 -7.88 11.93 8.79
N VAL A 77 -7.11 11.97 7.70
CA VAL A 77 -5.67 11.70 7.71
C VAL A 77 -4.92 13.00 7.47
N LYS A 78 -4.11 13.44 8.44
CA LYS A 78 -3.33 14.68 8.35
C LYS A 78 -1.98 14.42 7.69
N LEU A 79 -1.87 14.79 6.43
CA LEU A 79 -0.63 14.75 5.68
C LEU A 79 0.18 16.05 5.80
N GLY A 80 1.48 15.98 5.55
CA GLY A 80 2.30 17.15 5.26
C GLY A 80 2.06 17.65 3.83
N LYS A 81 2.55 18.86 3.53
CA LYS A 81 2.49 19.42 2.17
C LYS A 81 3.21 18.56 1.13
N LYS A 82 4.30 17.91 1.54
CA LYS A 82 5.09 16.99 0.71
C LYS A 82 4.97 15.59 1.26
N VAL A 83 4.66 14.65 0.38
CA VAL A 83 4.51 13.24 0.71
C VAL A 83 5.44 12.40 -0.15
N ALA A 84 6.23 11.54 0.48
CA ALA A 84 7.05 10.55 -0.21
C ALA A 84 6.44 9.16 0.03
N VAL A 85 6.17 8.45 -1.05
CA VAL A 85 5.68 7.07 -1.03
C VAL A 85 6.80 6.15 -1.49
N ILE A 86 7.16 5.19 -0.65
CA ILE A 86 8.25 4.26 -0.91
C ILE A 86 7.68 2.99 -1.52
N GLY A 87 8.08 2.72 -2.75
CA GLY A 87 7.64 1.54 -3.49
C GLY A 87 7.31 1.82 -4.95
N GLY A 88 7.15 0.76 -5.73
CA GLY A 88 6.89 0.85 -7.18
C GLY A 88 5.78 -0.11 -7.67
N GLY A 89 4.96 -0.66 -6.77
CA GLY A 89 3.81 -1.50 -7.13
C GLY A 89 2.50 -0.72 -7.16
N ASN A 90 1.40 -1.38 -7.57
CA ASN A 90 0.07 -0.76 -7.67
C ASN A 90 -0.39 -0.11 -6.36
N VAL A 91 -0.10 -0.73 -5.22
CA VAL A 91 -0.41 -0.12 -3.90
C VAL A 91 0.29 1.24 -3.74
N ALA A 92 1.53 1.40 -4.24
CA ALA A 92 2.23 2.68 -4.16
C ALA A 92 1.58 3.73 -5.07
N MET A 93 1.07 3.33 -6.23
CA MET A 93 0.29 4.20 -7.13
C MET A 93 -1.01 4.65 -6.44
N ASP A 94 -1.76 3.73 -5.86
CA ASP A 94 -2.97 4.05 -5.10
C ASP A 94 -2.69 5.03 -3.95
N VAL A 95 -1.62 4.78 -3.18
CA VAL A 95 -1.24 5.62 -2.03
C VAL A 95 -0.86 7.03 -2.47
N VAL A 96 -0.01 7.16 -3.49
CA VAL A 96 0.49 8.47 -3.92
C VAL A 96 -0.61 9.32 -4.54
N ARG A 97 -1.47 8.73 -5.36
CA ARG A 97 -2.63 9.41 -5.96
C ARG A 97 -3.66 9.80 -4.89
N THR A 98 -3.91 8.91 -3.94
CA THR A 98 -4.78 9.21 -2.79
C THR A 98 -4.20 10.35 -1.95
N ALA A 99 -2.88 10.40 -1.73
CA ALA A 99 -2.25 11.47 -0.98
C ALA A 99 -2.49 12.86 -1.63
N ILE A 100 -2.43 12.96 -2.95
CA ILE A 100 -2.79 14.19 -3.67
C ILE A 100 -4.25 14.55 -3.44
N ARG A 101 -5.17 13.60 -3.59
CA ARG A 101 -6.61 13.80 -3.44
C ARG A 101 -7.05 14.21 -2.05
N VAL A 102 -6.29 13.84 -1.02
CA VAL A 102 -6.55 14.26 0.37
C VAL A 102 -5.73 15.48 0.81
N GLY A 103 -5.05 16.17 -0.13
CA GLY A 103 -4.50 17.51 0.07
C GLY A 103 -2.99 17.64 0.14
N ALA A 104 -2.21 16.65 -0.26
CA ALA A 104 -0.77 16.84 -0.45
C ALA A 104 -0.50 17.80 -1.63
N GLU A 105 0.36 18.81 -1.42
CA GLU A 105 0.75 19.78 -2.46
C GLU A 105 1.77 19.18 -3.45
N GLU A 106 2.65 18.30 -2.96
CA GLU A 106 3.62 17.57 -3.75
C GLU A 106 3.66 16.11 -3.31
N ALA A 107 3.61 15.19 -4.24
CA ALA A 107 3.71 13.76 -3.97
C ALA A 107 4.81 13.09 -4.82
N TYR A 108 5.58 12.24 -4.18
CA TYR A 108 6.75 11.60 -4.76
C TYR A 108 6.66 10.07 -4.63
N ILE A 109 6.99 9.37 -5.70
CA ILE A 109 7.34 7.95 -5.63
C ILE A 109 8.86 7.85 -5.47
N VAL A 110 9.32 7.15 -4.43
CA VAL A 110 10.73 6.83 -4.22
C VAL A 110 10.92 5.34 -4.49
N TYR A 111 11.65 5.02 -5.55
CA TYR A 111 11.82 3.66 -6.01
C TYR A 111 13.29 3.32 -6.28
N ARG A 112 13.74 2.19 -5.71
CA ARG A 112 15.16 1.77 -5.77
C ARG A 112 15.68 1.28 -7.12
N ARG A 113 14.79 1.05 -8.09
CA ARG A 113 15.11 0.61 -9.45
C ARG A 113 14.71 1.68 -10.48
N SER A 114 14.86 1.38 -11.75
CA SER A 114 14.39 2.26 -12.83
C SER A 114 12.90 2.08 -13.13
N ALA A 115 12.39 2.91 -14.03
CA ALA A 115 11.00 2.83 -14.49
C ALA A 115 10.68 1.46 -15.13
N ASP A 116 11.64 0.87 -15.85
CA ASP A 116 11.45 -0.39 -16.56
C ASP A 116 11.24 -1.58 -15.61
N GLU A 117 11.82 -1.53 -14.40
CA GLU A 117 11.66 -2.57 -13.40
C GLU A 117 10.47 -2.33 -12.44
N MET A 118 9.68 -1.27 -12.66
CA MET A 118 8.49 -1.04 -11.84
C MET A 118 7.45 -2.15 -12.05
N PRO A 119 6.99 -2.80 -10.97
CA PRO A 119 5.95 -3.82 -11.06
C PRO A 119 4.52 -3.26 -11.16
N ALA A 120 4.34 -1.94 -11.04
CA ALA A 120 3.03 -1.30 -11.22
C ALA A 120 2.57 -1.36 -12.68
N ASP A 121 1.27 -1.42 -12.89
CA ASP A 121 0.68 -1.36 -14.22
C ASP A 121 1.02 -0.04 -14.90
N LYS A 122 1.37 -0.09 -16.18
CA LYS A 122 1.80 1.09 -16.93
C LYS A 122 0.72 2.17 -17.01
N GLU A 123 -0.54 1.76 -17.02
CA GLU A 123 -1.69 2.67 -17.01
C GLU A 123 -1.77 3.41 -15.68
N GLU A 124 -1.61 2.71 -14.56
CA GLU A 124 -1.58 3.32 -13.21
C GLU A 124 -0.41 4.33 -13.04
N VAL A 125 0.75 4.00 -13.63
CA VAL A 125 1.91 4.91 -13.63
C VAL A 125 1.63 6.15 -14.47
N ALA A 126 1.03 5.98 -15.66
CA ALA A 126 0.68 7.09 -16.55
C ALA A 126 -0.33 8.04 -15.87
N GLU A 127 -1.39 7.48 -15.27
CA GLU A 127 -2.38 8.26 -14.53
C GLU A 127 -1.76 9.01 -13.33
N ALA A 128 -0.83 8.39 -12.61
CA ALA A 128 -0.11 9.05 -11.51
C ALA A 128 0.72 10.24 -12.02
N ILE A 129 1.37 10.10 -13.18
CA ILE A 129 2.12 11.20 -13.83
C ILE A 129 1.18 12.33 -14.22
N GLU A 130 0.04 12.02 -14.82
CA GLU A 130 -0.98 13.02 -15.20
C GLU A 130 -1.53 13.77 -13.98
N GLU A 131 -1.65 13.10 -12.83
CA GLU A 131 -2.05 13.72 -11.56
C GLU A 131 -0.89 14.53 -10.89
N GLY A 132 0.28 14.62 -11.53
CA GLY A 132 1.41 15.45 -11.07
C GLY A 132 2.35 14.76 -10.07
N VAL A 133 2.30 13.44 -9.95
CA VAL A 133 3.25 12.68 -9.13
C VAL A 133 4.65 12.77 -9.71
N LYS A 134 5.63 13.00 -8.84
CA LYS A 134 7.05 13.04 -9.20
C LYS A 134 7.71 11.71 -8.87
N PHE A 135 8.52 11.18 -9.80
CA PHE A 135 9.18 9.89 -9.63
C PHE A 135 10.68 10.08 -9.37
N CYS A 136 11.15 9.54 -8.25
CA CYS A 136 12.56 9.47 -7.86
C CYS A 136 13.04 8.02 -8.04
N TYR A 137 13.47 7.68 -9.24
CA TYR A 137 14.04 6.37 -9.56
C TYR A 137 15.47 6.24 -9.05
N LEU A 138 15.93 4.99 -8.88
CA LEU A 138 17.28 4.66 -8.42
C LEU A 138 17.60 5.27 -7.04
N ASN A 139 16.60 5.39 -6.20
CA ASN A 139 16.73 5.92 -4.84
C ASN A 139 16.27 4.85 -3.84
N ALA A 140 17.19 4.30 -3.07
CA ALA A 140 16.90 3.36 -1.99
C ALA A 140 16.80 4.10 -0.65
N PRO A 141 15.67 4.06 0.06
CA PRO A 141 15.55 4.70 1.37
C PRO A 141 16.40 3.95 2.40
N VAL A 142 17.17 4.69 3.20
CA VAL A 142 18.04 4.14 4.24
C VAL A 142 17.71 4.67 5.64
N GLU A 143 17.10 5.85 5.74
CA GLU A 143 16.73 6.45 7.01
C GLU A 143 15.60 7.47 6.82
N ILE A 144 14.63 7.47 7.70
CA ILE A 144 13.60 8.52 7.77
C ILE A 144 14.05 9.52 8.85
N LEU A 145 14.19 10.79 8.44
CA LEU A 145 14.68 11.85 9.31
C LEU A 145 13.52 12.49 10.07
N GLY A 146 13.75 12.78 11.34
CA GLY A 146 12.78 13.43 12.23
C GLY A 146 13.24 14.80 12.72
N ASP A 147 12.28 15.65 13.03
CA ASP A 147 12.53 16.88 13.76
C ASP A 147 12.69 16.63 15.29
N LYS A 148 12.97 17.70 16.04
CA LYS A 148 13.09 17.65 17.51
C LYS A 148 11.81 17.21 18.24
N ASN A 149 10.67 17.17 17.57
CA ASN A 149 9.36 16.74 18.11
C ASN A 149 9.02 15.30 17.70
N GLY A 150 9.93 14.60 17.05
CA GLY A 150 9.73 13.25 16.54
C GLY A 150 8.76 13.19 15.35
N LYS A 151 8.64 14.27 14.57
CA LYS A 151 7.84 14.30 13.34
C LYS A 151 8.75 14.17 12.14
N VAL A 152 8.35 13.37 11.14
CA VAL A 152 9.09 13.21 9.89
C VAL A 152 9.28 14.56 9.19
N ASN A 153 10.51 14.82 8.75
CA ASN A 153 10.88 16.04 8.00
C ASN A 153 11.79 15.76 6.80
N GLY A 154 12.21 14.53 6.59
CA GLY A 154 13.07 14.17 5.45
C GLY A 154 13.22 12.67 5.28
N LEU A 155 13.79 12.29 4.15
CA LEU A 155 14.14 10.92 3.80
C LEU A 155 15.56 10.91 3.25
N LYS A 156 16.42 10.10 3.85
CA LYS A 156 17.76 9.85 3.36
C LYS A 156 17.73 8.65 2.43
N VAL A 157 18.30 8.80 1.26
CA VAL A 157 18.35 7.77 0.22
C VAL A 157 19.77 7.51 -0.22
N GLU A 158 20.06 6.30 -0.65
CA GLU A 158 21.23 5.93 -1.44
C GLU A 158 20.88 5.97 -2.92
N ILE A 159 21.76 6.53 -3.74
CA ILE A 159 21.63 6.51 -5.19
C ILE A 159 22.12 5.15 -5.67
N MET A 160 21.27 4.45 -6.41
CA MET A 160 21.52 3.08 -6.86
C MET A 160 21.96 3.06 -8.31
N GLU A 161 22.79 2.08 -8.64
CA GLU A 161 23.07 1.68 -10.02
C GLU A 161 22.52 0.28 -10.23
N LEU A 162 21.93 0.03 -11.40
CA LEU A 162 21.44 -1.30 -11.76
C LEU A 162 22.57 -2.17 -12.25
N GLY A 163 22.72 -3.33 -11.65
CA GLY A 163 23.63 -4.37 -12.12
C GLY A 163 23.16 -5.04 -13.42
N GLU A 164 23.91 -6.03 -13.86
CA GLU A 164 23.56 -6.85 -15.02
C GLU A 164 22.23 -7.61 -14.78
N PRO A 165 21.45 -7.84 -15.85
CA PRO A 165 20.21 -8.59 -15.73
C PRO A 165 20.49 -10.04 -15.29
N ASP A 166 19.65 -10.55 -14.38
CA ASP A 166 19.66 -11.97 -14.00
C ASP A 166 19.10 -12.85 -15.13
N GLU A 167 19.10 -14.17 -14.95
CA GLU A 167 18.57 -15.16 -15.91
C GLU A 167 17.11 -14.91 -16.32
N LYS A 168 16.37 -14.10 -15.55
CA LYS A 168 14.99 -13.70 -15.82
C LYS A 168 14.88 -12.29 -16.38
N GLY A 169 16.01 -11.67 -16.76
CA GLY A 169 16.09 -10.32 -17.29
C GLY A 169 15.86 -9.23 -16.24
N LYS A 170 15.84 -9.55 -14.93
CA LYS A 170 15.65 -8.58 -13.86
C LYS A 170 17.00 -8.06 -13.38
N ARG A 171 17.12 -6.73 -13.35
CA ARG A 171 18.28 -6.06 -12.78
C ARG A 171 18.09 -5.84 -11.28
N LYS A 172 19.12 -6.13 -10.52
CA LYS A 172 19.19 -5.82 -9.08
C LYS A 172 19.90 -4.48 -8.89
N PRO A 173 19.43 -3.63 -7.98
CA PRO A 173 20.16 -2.42 -7.58
C PRO A 173 21.34 -2.77 -6.68
#